data_2ad66f8b42278fbf511c0c897bbd9149
#
_entry.id   2ad66f8b42278fbf511c0c897bbd9149
#
_cell.length_a   1.000
_cell.length_b   1.000
_cell.length_c   1.000
_cell.angle_alpha   90.00
_cell.angle_beta   90.00
_cell.angle_gamma   90.00
#
_symmetry.space_group_name_H-M   'P 1'
#
loop_
_entity.id
_entity.type
_entity.pdbx_description
1 polymer ?
#
loop_
_entity_poly.entity_id
_entity_poly.type
_entity_poly.pdbx_seq_one_letter_code
_entity_poly.pdbx_strand_id
1 'polypeptide(L)'
;GEYFTPRHIVKTMVRLVNPKIGEKIYDPFCGTGGFLIESFRYIERNIDSRNPELRRILREDTIYGNEITNTARITKMNMILAGDGHSNIHMKDSLANPTYLDLIEHDKDGNIIRDKDGNIQYSSEYRGLYDVVITNMPYSQRTKHGSLYDLPSTNGDSICVQHCMKAINSAAPNGRMALVVPEGFLFRKDLTKTREYLLNHCQLQSIISLPQGVFLPYTGVKTDIIYATKVNQKIKPSEQKKSFWYFDVKSDGYTLDNHRRKLDT
;
A
#
# COMPACT_ATOMS: atom_id res chain seq x y z
N GLY A 1 -8.46 -10.49 -11.05
CA GLY A 1 -8.32 -9.57 -12.18
C GLY A 1 -7.39 -8.43 -11.81
N GLU A 2 -6.43 -8.15 -12.66
CA GLU A 2 -5.55 -6.99 -12.48
C GLU A 2 -6.36 -5.74 -12.82
N TYR A 3 -6.44 -4.81 -11.88
CA TYR A 3 -7.08 -3.52 -12.10
C TYR A 3 -6.02 -2.48 -12.45
N PHE A 4 -6.10 -1.95 -13.64
CA PHE A 4 -5.25 -0.84 -14.05
C PHE A 4 -5.69 0.44 -13.32
N THR A 5 -4.78 1.08 -12.60
CA THR A 5 -5.08 2.33 -11.91
C THR A 5 -4.92 3.52 -12.85
N PRO A 6 -5.93 4.37 -13.05
CA PRO A 6 -5.84 5.54 -13.91
C PRO A 6 -4.68 6.45 -13.53
N ARG A 7 -3.97 6.96 -14.54
CA ARG A 7 -2.73 7.76 -14.32
C ARG A 7 -2.91 8.99 -13.45
N HIS A 8 -4.05 9.66 -13.53
CA HIS A 8 -4.33 10.84 -12.72
C HIS A 8 -4.50 10.46 -11.24
N ILE A 9 -5.12 9.31 -10.94
CA ILE A 9 -5.20 8.76 -9.57
C ILE A 9 -3.81 8.40 -9.05
N VAL A 10 -2.99 7.71 -9.86
CA VAL A 10 -1.60 7.38 -9.51
C VAL A 10 -0.82 8.66 -9.16
N LYS A 11 -0.86 9.67 -10.01
CA LYS A 11 -0.18 10.96 -9.78
C LYS A 11 -0.66 11.67 -8.52
N THR A 12 -1.96 11.66 -8.27
CA THR A 12 -2.55 12.26 -7.07
C THR A 12 -2.05 11.56 -5.82
N MET A 13 -2.05 10.24 -5.80
CA MET A 13 -1.58 9.47 -4.65
C MET A 13 -0.07 9.62 -4.42
N VAL A 14 0.74 9.65 -5.47
CA VAL A 14 2.19 9.90 -5.35
C VAL A 14 2.46 11.30 -4.79
N ARG A 15 1.73 12.33 -5.25
CA ARG A 15 1.83 13.67 -4.67
C ARG A 15 1.39 13.72 -3.21
N LEU A 16 0.37 12.96 -2.84
CA LEU A 16 -0.15 12.87 -1.48
C LEU A 16 0.89 12.28 -0.52
N VAL A 17 1.53 11.17 -0.89
CA VAL A 17 2.58 10.56 -0.07
C VAL A 17 3.91 11.32 -0.17
N ASN A 18 4.13 12.09 -1.25
CA ASN A 18 5.29 12.95 -1.46
C ASN A 18 6.63 12.25 -1.14
N PRO A 19 6.97 11.17 -1.87
CA PRO A 19 8.14 10.37 -1.57
C PRO A 19 9.44 11.15 -1.82
N LYS A 20 10.45 10.90 -0.99
CA LYS A 20 11.75 11.58 -1.03
C LYS A 20 12.87 10.60 -1.34
N ILE A 21 13.97 11.16 -1.88
CA ILE A 21 15.20 10.38 -2.03
C ILE A 21 15.69 9.88 -0.66
N GLY A 22 16.17 8.63 -0.62
CA GLY A 22 16.57 7.95 0.61
C GLY A 22 15.44 7.23 1.32
N GLU A 23 14.18 7.43 0.92
CA GLU A 23 13.05 6.63 1.39
C GLU A 23 12.86 5.38 0.53
N LYS A 24 12.43 4.28 1.15
CA LYS A 24 12.04 3.03 0.49
C LYS A 24 10.54 3.03 0.22
N ILE A 25 10.16 2.97 -1.04
CA ILE A 25 8.78 2.97 -1.51
C ILE A 25 8.36 1.56 -1.92
N TYR A 26 7.25 1.07 -1.41
CA TYR A 26 6.78 -0.28 -1.63
C TYR A 26 5.35 -0.33 -2.14
N ASP A 27 5.15 -1.13 -3.19
CA ASP A 27 3.83 -1.53 -3.68
C ASP A 27 3.72 -3.07 -3.62
N PRO A 28 2.98 -3.63 -2.63
CA PRO A 28 2.83 -5.07 -2.49
C PRO A 28 2.00 -5.74 -3.58
N PHE A 29 1.28 -4.97 -4.40
CA PHE A 29 0.37 -5.45 -5.45
C PHE A 29 0.57 -4.63 -6.72
N CYS A 30 1.82 -4.57 -7.20
CA CYS A 30 2.26 -3.51 -8.10
C CYS A 30 1.71 -3.61 -9.53
N GLY A 31 1.09 -4.72 -9.91
CA GLY A 31 0.56 -4.89 -11.28
C GLY A 31 1.62 -4.55 -12.33
N THR A 32 1.33 -3.61 -13.21
CA THR A 32 2.27 -3.13 -14.25
C THR A 32 3.27 -2.07 -13.76
N GLY A 33 3.24 -1.71 -12.47
CA GLY A 33 4.19 -0.80 -11.84
C GLY A 33 3.82 0.68 -11.89
N GLY A 34 2.56 1.02 -12.11
CA GLY A 34 2.12 2.41 -12.28
C GLY A 34 2.55 3.34 -11.13
N PHE A 35 2.32 2.93 -9.87
CA PHE A 35 2.73 3.71 -8.69
C PHE A 35 4.25 3.80 -8.56
N LEU A 36 4.96 2.71 -8.83
CA LEU A 36 6.41 2.63 -8.69
C LEU A 36 7.11 3.52 -9.71
N ILE A 37 6.67 3.47 -10.97
CA ILE A 37 7.21 4.31 -12.06
C ILE A 37 6.96 5.79 -11.77
N GLU A 38 5.74 6.15 -11.36
CA GLU A 38 5.44 7.56 -11.07
C GLU A 38 6.19 8.05 -9.82
N SER A 39 6.38 7.20 -8.80
CA SER A 39 7.19 7.53 -7.62
C SER A 39 8.65 7.76 -7.99
N PHE A 40 9.23 6.86 -8.81
CA PHE A 40 10.58 7.03 -9.35
C PHE A 40 10.74 8.36 -10.06
N ARG A 41 9.87 8.65 -11.05
CA ARG A 41 9.89 9.90 -11.83
C ARG A 41 9.63 11.13 -10.98
N TYR A 42 8.80 11.01 -9.95
CA TYR A 42 8.53 12.10 -9.01
C TYR A 42 9.78 12.48 -8.24
N ILE A 43 10.50 11.50 -7.70
CA ILE A 43 11.76 11.73 -6.97
C ILE A 43 12.83 12.25 -7.93
N GLU A 44 12.99 11.64 -9.12
CA GLU A 44 13.98 12.03 -10.13
C GLU A 44 13.88 13.52 -10.50
N ARG A 45 12.66 14.06 -10.64
CA ARG A 45 12.44 15.48 -10.94
C ARG A 45 12.82 16.41 -9.79
N ASN A 46 12.94 15.90 -8.59
CA ASN A 46 13.17 16.69 -7.37
C ASN A 46 14.58 16.51 -6.79
N ILE A 47 15.48 15.86 -7.50
CA ILE A 47 16.90 15.68 -7.11
C ILE A 47 17.83 16.35 -8.12
N ASP A 48 19.07 16.67 -7.70
CA ASP A 48 20.11 17.05 -8.65
C ASP A 48 20.56 15.81 -9.45
N SER A 49 20.10 15.72 -10.69
CA SER A 49 20.42 14.61 -11.60
C SER A 49 21.90 14.49 -11.96
N ARG A 50 22.73 15.49 -11.63
CA ARG A 50 24.18 15.45 -11.82
C ARG A 50 24.91 14.78 -10.67
N ASN A 51 24.25 14.61 -9.52
CA ASN A 51 24.83 13.94 -8.36
C ASN A 51 24.78 12.42 -8.56
N PRO A 52 25.93 11.72 -8.72
CA PRO A 52 25.94 10.28 -9.01
C PRO A 52 25.44 9.44 -7.85
N GLU A 53 25.64 9.88 -6.61
CA GLU A 53 25.18 9.15 -5.42
C GLU A 53 23.66 9.19 -5.29
N LEU A 54 23.03 10.34 -5.50
CA LEU A 54 21.56 10.44 -5.49
C LEU A 54 20.92 9.58 -6.59
N ARG A 55 21.56 9.51 -7.76
CA ARG A 55 21.11 8.62 -8.85
C ARG A 55 21.27 7.14 -8.48
N ARG A 56 22.36 6.79 -7.82
CA ARG A 56 22.60 5.42 -7.35
C ARG A 56 21.50 5.01 -6.34
N ILE A 57 21.27 5.83 -5.31
CA ILE A 57 20.24 5.59 -4.30
C ILE A 57 18.86 5.44 -4.96
N LEU A 58 18.51 6.35 -5.88
CA LEU A 58 17.22 6.28 -6.57
C LEU A 58 17.05 4.97 -7.36
N ARG A 59 18.09 4.50 -8.03
CA ARG A 59 18.05 3.33 -8.91
C ARG A 59 18.12 2.00 -8.18
N GLU A 60 18.82 1.94 -7.04
CA GLU A 60 19.16 0.68 -6.38
C GLU A 60 18.37 0.45 -5.09
N ASP A 61 18.07 1.55 -4.34
CA ASP A 61 17.65 1.45 -2.96
C ASP A 61 16.26 2.08 -2.69
N THR A 62 15.52 2.49 -3.72
CA THR A 62 14.31 3.30 -3.53
C THR A 62 13.01 2.56 -3.83
N ILE A 63 12.93 1.81 -4.92
CA ILE A 63 11.69 1.24 -5.44
C ILE A 63 11.62 -0.27 -5.19
N TYR A 64 10.53 -0.71 -4.56
CA TYR A 64 10.27 -2.11 -4.19
C TYR A 64 8.84 -2.49 -4.56
N GLY A 65 8.64 -3.69 -5.11
CA GLY A 65 7.31 -4.16 -5.46
C GLY A 65 7.20 -5.66 -5.57
N ASN A 66 6.00 -6.16 -5.31
CA ASN A 66 5.64 -7.55 -5.54
C ASN A 66 4.44 -7.63 -6.49
N GLU A 67 4.46 -8.64 -7.33
CA GLU A 67 3.35 -8.99 -8.20
C GLU A 67 3.27 -10.53 -8.29
N ILE A 68 2.08 -11.09 -8.05
CA ILE A 68 1.91 -12.54 -7.98
C ILE A 68 1.92 -13.20 -9.35
N THR A 69 1.62 -12.45 -10.42
CA THR A 69 1.49 -12.96 -11.78
C THR A 69 2.74 -12.72 -12.62
N ASN A 70 2.76 -13.27 -13.83
CA ASN A 70 3.80 -13.00 -14.82
C ASN A 70 3.92 -11.52 -15.21
N THR A 71 2.96 -10.69 -14.86
CA THR A 71 2.99 -9.23 -15.02
C THR A 71 4.20 -8.61 -14.32
N ALA A 72 4.75 -9.25 -13.28
CA ALA A 72 6.02 -8.85 -12.66
C ALA A 72 7.17 -8.65 -13.67
N ARG A 73 7.21 -9.43 -14.75
CA ARG A 73 8.21 -9.28 -15.82
C ARG A 73 7.99 -8.00 -16.62
N ILE A 74 6.73 -7.67 -16.89
CA ILE A 74 6.35 -6.42 -17.57
C ILE A 74 6.71 -5.23 -16.66
N THR A 75 6.43 -5.34 -15.37
CA THR A 75 6.79 -4.32 -14.38
C THR A 75 8.28 -4.06 -14.34
N LYS A 76 9.10 -5.13 -14.30
CA LYS A 76 10.57 -5.00 -14.38
C LYS A 76 11.01 -4.26 -15.64
N MET A 77 10.47 -4.65 -16.79
CA MET A 77 10.79 -3.98 -18.06
C MET A 77 10.38 -2.51 -18.04
N ASN A 78 9.20 -2.20 -17.54
CA ASN A 78 8.70 -0.83 -17.40
C ASN A 78 9.59 0.01 -16.48
N MET A 79 10.08 -0.55 -15.38
CA MET A 79 11.01 0.12 -14.45
C MET A 79 12.35 0.39 -15.13
N ILE A 80 12.93 -0.59 -15.83
CA ILE A 80 14.18 -0.41 -16.59
C ILE A 80 14.02 0.70 -17.65
N LEU A 81 12.91 0.70 -18.38
CA LEU A 81 12.62 1.75 -19.37
C LEU A 81 12.41 3.14 -18.72
N ALA A 82 11.99 3.19 -17.48
CA ALA A 82 11.88 4.43 -16.71
C ALA A 82 13.23 4.93 -16.18
N GLY A 83 14.28 4.12 -16.25
CA GLY A 83 15.62 4.48 -15.78
C GLY A 83 16.04 3.81 -14.46
N ASP A 84 15.21 2.97 -13.88
CA ASP A 84 15.55 2.15 -12.71
C ASP A 84 16.53 1.05 -13.13
N GLY A 85 17.70 1.00 -12.50
CA GLY A 85 18.78 0.10 -12.91
C GLY A 85 18.67 -1.32 -12.35
N HIS A 86 18.01 -1.46 -11.19
CA HIS A 86 17.89 -2.72 -10.45
C HIS A 86 16.51 -2.85 -9.86
N SER A 87 15.63 -3.53 -10.54
CA SER A 87 14.30 -3.64 -9.99
C SER A 87 14.26 -4.59 -8.79
N ASN A 88 13.97 -4.07 -7.63
CA ASN A 88 13.52 -4.83 -6.46
C ASN A 88 12.05 -5.25 -6.64
N ILE A 89 11.72 -5.70 -7.85
CA ILE A 89 10.41 -6.23 -8.21
C ILE A 89 10.49 -7.74 -8.19
N HIS A 90 9.62 -8.36 -7.42
CA HIS A 90 9.61 -9.80 -7.27
C HIS A 90 8.27 -10.40 -7.71
N MET A 91 8.34 -11.52 -8.43
CA MET A 91 7.16 -12.34 -8.70
C MET A 91 6.86 -13.15 -7.45
N LYS A 92 5.97 -12.61 -6.60
CA LYS A 92 5.75 -13.12 -5.24
C LYS A 92 4.34 -12.80 -4.76
N ASP A 93 3.71 -13.79 -4.11
CA ASP A 93 2.47 -13.53 -3.35
C ASP A 93 2.82 -12.80 -2.05
N SER A 94 2.50 -11.53 -1.98
CA SER A 94 2.78 -10.69 -0.80
C SER A 94 2.10 -11.22 0.46
N LEU A 95 0.86 -11.73 0.35
CA LEU A 95 0.11 -12.20 1.51
C LEU A 95 0.64 -13.52 2.08
N ALA A 96 1.22 -14.37 1.21
CA ALA A 96 1.91 -15.59 1.63
C ALA A 96 3.32 -15.33 2.18
N ASN A 97 3.87 -14.16 1.89
CA ASN A 97 5.26 -13.82 2.22
C ASN A 97 5.35 -12.42 2.83
N PRO A 98 4.73 -12.19 4.00
CA PRO A 98 4.90 -10.93 4.70
C PRO A 98 6.38 -10.71 5.02
N THR A 99 6.79 -9.45 5.11
CA THR A 99 8.19 -9.05 5.30
C THR A 99 8.81 -9.54 6.62
N TYR A 100 8.02 -10.07 7.52
CA TYR A 100 8.41 -10.64 8.81
C TYR A 100 8.26 -12.16 8.87
N LEU A 101 8.03 -12.84 7.75
CA LEU A 101 7.72 -14.28 7.72
C LEU A 101 8.76 -15.12 8.45
N ASP A 102 10.04 -14.87 8.18
CA ASP A 102 11.17 -15.62 8.76
C ASP A 102 11.41 -15.30 10.25
N LEU A 103 10.71 -14.31 10.80
CA LEU A 103 10.81 -13.92 12.20
C LEU A 103 9.67 -14.46 13.05
N ILE A 104 8.67 -15.09 12.47
CA ILE A 104 7.51 -15.62 13.19
C ILE A 104 7.96 -16.77 14.11
N GLU A 105 7.65 -16.66 15.40
CA GLU A 105 7.89 -17.75 16.34
C GLU A 105 6.83 -18.83 16.24
N HIS A 106 7.26 -20.09 16.35
CA HIS A 106 6.40 -21.25 16.31
C HIS A 106 6.59 -22.12 17.58
N ASP A 107 5.51 -22.72 18.04
CA ASP A 107 5.57 -23.70 19.12
C ASP A 107 6.11 -25.06 18.62
N LYS A 108 6.17 -26.05 19.52
CA LYS A 108 6.69 -27.41 19.24
C LYS A 108 5.87 -28.15 18.18
N ASP A 109 4.60 -27.74 18.00
CA ASP A 109 3.65 -28.36 17.07
C ASP A 109 3.59 -27.60 15.74
N GLY A 110 4.40 -26.52 15.60
CA GLY A 110 4.48 -25.69 14.40
C GLY A 110 3.39 -24.62 14.31
N ASN A 111 2.65 -24.36 15.39
CA ASN A 111 1.67 -23.27 15.40
C ASN A 111 2.34 -21.92 15.70
N ILE A 112 1.81 -20.85 15.10
CA ILE A 112 2.30 -19.48 15.34
C ILE A 112 2.03 -19.09 16.80
N ILE A 113 3.07 -18.66 17.50
CA ILE A 113 2.95 -18.13 18.87
C ILE A 113 2.38 -16.72 18.81
N ARG A 114 1.41 -16.45 19.70
CA ARG A 114 0.76 -15.14 19.83
C ARG A 114 0.83 -14.63 21.26
N ASP A 115 0.90 -13.32 21.42
CA ASP A 115 0.80 -12.68 22.72
C ASP A 115 -0.63 -12.74 23.27
N LYS A 116 -0.82 -12.23 24.51
CA LYS A 116 -2.13 -12.15 25.19
C LYS A 116 -3.18 -11.31 24.43
N ASP A 117 -2.73 -10.40 23.56
CA ASP A 117 -3.57 -9.53 22.74
C ASP A 117 -3.86 -10.14 21.35
N GLY A 118 -3.28 -11.34 21.05
CA GLY A 118 -3.44 -12.07 19.81
C GLY A 118 -2.44 -11.68 18.71
N ASN A 119 -1.50 -10.78 18.98
CA ASN A 119 -0.48 -10.40 17.99
C ASN A 119 0.57 -11.49 17.84
N ILE A 120 1.14 -11.61 16.66
CA ILE A 120 2.22 -12.56 16.36
C ILE A 120 3.47 -12.17 17.16
N GLN A 121 4.10 -13.18 17.76
CA GLN A 121 5.42 -13.03 18.39
C GLN A 121 6.53 -13.25 17.36
N TYR A 122 7.60 -12.48 17.50
CA TYR A 122 8.76 -12.50 16.62
C TYR A 122 10.03 -12.86 17.39
N SER A 123 10.90 -13.65 16.78
CA SER A 123 12.21 -14.05 17.32
C SER A 123 13.18 -12.87 17.50
N SER A 124 12.92 -11.76 16.83
CA SER A 124 13.66 -10.52 16.99
C SER A 124 12.72 -9.32 16.75
N GLU A 125 13.15 -8.12 17.17
CA GLU A 125 12.35 -6.91 16.96
C GLU A 125 12.10 -6.65 15.47
N TYR A 126 10.83 -6.53 15.10
CA TYR A 126 10.39 -6.16 13.75
C TYR A 126 9.68 -4.80 13.75
N ARG A 127 10.18 -3.87 12.94
CA ARG A 127 9.65 -2.50 12.86
C ARG A 127 9.08 -2.13 11.48
N GLY A 128 9.12 -3.04 10.52
CA GLY A 128 8.82 -2.78 9.11
C GLY A 128 10.07 -2.41 8.31
N LEU A 129 9.96 -2.46 6.98
CA LEU A 129 11.10 -2.30 6.07
C LEU A 129 11.03 -1.02 5.22
N TYR A 130 9.83 -0.45 5.03
CA TYR A 130 9.59 0.60 4.03
C TYR A 130 9.10 1.88 4.68
N ASP A 131 9.49 3.02 4.11
CA ASP A 131 9.06 4.33 4.57
C ASP A 131 7.68 4.71 4.02
N VAL A 132 7.40 4.29 2.79
CA VAL A 132 6.15 4.57 2.08
C VAL A 132 5.57 3.30 1.50
N VAL A 133 4.29 3.05 1.77
CA VAL A 133 3.49 2.04 1.07
C VAL A 133 2.42 2.74 0.25
N ILE A 134 2.39 2.45 -1.03
CA ILE A 134 1.41 3.03 -1.96
C ILE A 134 0.90 1.95 -2.90
N THR A 135 -0.40 1.71 -2.89
CA THR A 135 -0.96 0.61 -3.68
C THR A 135 -2.45 0.76 -3.96
N ASN A 136 -2.89 0.12 -5.03
CA ASN A 136 -4.28 -0.25 -5.27
C ASN A 136 -4.41 -1.75 -4.98
N MET A 137 -4.89 -2.09 -3.78
CA MET A 137 -4.97 -3.48 -3.34
C MET A 137 -6.04 -4.27 -4.11
N PRO A 138 -5.90 -5.59 -4.26
CA PRO A 138 -6.99 -6.42 -4.78
C PRO A 138 -8.17 -6.41 -3.81
N TYR A 139 -9.40 -6.19 -4.34
CA TYR A 139 -10.60 -6.11 -3.48
C TYR A 139 -11.41 -7.39 -3.50
N SER A 140 -12.18 -7.58 -2.40
CA SER A 140 -13.23 -8.60 -2.27
C SER A 140 -12.77 -10.03 -2.57
N GLN A 141 -11.50 -10.32 -2.35
CA GLN A 141 -10.93 -11.65 -2.51
C GLN A 141 -10.86 -12.38 -1.17
N ARG A 142 -10.81 -13.71 -1.23
CA ARG A 142 -10.49 -14.54 -0.06
C ARG A 142 -9.02 -14.93 -0.09
N THR A 143 -8.42 -15.03 1.09
CA THR A 143 -7.06 -15.52 1.26
C THR A 143 -6.99 -16.67 2.25
N LYS A 144 -6.08 -17.61 2.02
CA LYS A 144 -5.73 -18.69 2.95
C LYS A 144 -4.59 -18.31 3.90
N HIS A 145 -3.97 -17.17 3.71
CA HIS A 145 -2.77 -16.73 4.41
C HIS A 145 -3.06 -15.88 5.66
N GLY A 146 -4.33 -15.78 6.06
CA GLY A 146 -4.74 -14.94 7.18
C GLY A 146 -4.12 -15.27 8.52
N SER A 147 -3.71 -16.51 8.76
CA SER A 147 -3.01 -16.92 9.99
C SER A 147 -1.64 -16.26 10.18
N LEU A 148 -1.03 -15.75 9.10
CA LEU A 148 0.26 -15.03 9.12
C LEU A 148 0.13 -13.57 9.59
N TYR A 149 -1.07 -13.13 10.04
CA TYR A 149 -1.36 -11.75 10.42
C TYR A 149 -1.93 -11.64 11.84
N ASP A 150 -1.83 -10.47 12.46
CA ASP A 150 -2.25 -10.26 13.85
C ASP A 150 -3.75 -10.49 14.04
N LEU A 151 -4.56 -10.05 13.07
CA LEU A 151 -5.99 -10.36 13.00
C LEU A 151 -6.24 -11.43 11.94
N PRO A 152 -6.23 -12.72 12.30
CA PRO A 152 -6.47 -13.79 11.35
C PRO A 152 -7.82 -13.64 10.66
N SER A 153 -7.85 -13.71 9.33
CA SER A 153 -9.07 -13.58 8.54
C SER A 153 -8.93 -14.27 7.19
N THR A 154 -10.04 -14.75 6.65
CA THR A 154 -10.13 -15.18 5.25
C THR A 154 -10.52 -14.01 4.32
N ASN A 155 -10.88 -12.84 4.88
CA ASN A 155 -11.21 -11.65 4.13
C ASN A 155 -9.92 -10.97 3.61
N GLY A 156 -9.73 -10.96 2.30
CA GLY A 156 -8.54 -10.40 1.66
C GLY A 156 -8.36 -8.91 1.92
N ASP A 157 -9.45 -8.14 2.00
CA ASP A 157 -9.37 -6.69 2.26
C ASP A 157 -8.73 -6.43 3.63
N SER A 158 -9.09 -7.23 4.66
CA SER A 158 -8.47 -7.15 5.98
C SER A 158 -6.98 -7.47 5.94
N ILE A 159 -6.62 -8.55 5.26
CA ILE A 159 -5.22 -9.03 5.24
C ILE A 159 -4.34 -8.09 4.40
N CYS A 160 -4.84 -7.57 3.28
CA CYS A 160 -4.11 -6.58 2.47
C CYS A 160 -3.78 -5.31 3.27
N VAL A 161 -4.75 -4.78 4.03
CA VAL A 161 -4.52 -3.59 4.87
C VAL A 161 -3.51 -3.88 5.97
N GLN A 162 -3.62 -5.02 6.67
CA GLN A 162 -2.64 -5.42 7.69
C GLN A 162 -1.24 -5.60 7.09
N HIS A 163 -1.14 -6.21 5.89
CA HIS A 163 0.13 -6.35 5.17
C HIS A 163 0.80 -5.00 4.94
N CYS A 164 0.05 -4.04 4.37
CA CYS A 164 0.54 -2.69 4.12
C CYS A 164 1.00 -2.01 5.40
N MET A 165 0.20 -2.07 6.47
CA MET A 165 0.54 -1.47 7.75
C MET A 165 1.82 -2.04 8.36
N LYS A 166 1.98 -3.37 8.34
CA LYS A 166 3.15 -4.04 8.91
C LYS A 166 4.41 -3.86 8.08
N ALA A 167 4.28 -3.59 6.78
CA ALA A 167 5.42 -3.31 5.91
C ALA A 167 6.08 -1.96 6.19
N ILE A 168 5.34 -1.00 6.78
CA ILE A 168 5.86 0.34 7.08
C ILE A 168 6.77 0.30 8.30
N ASN A 169 7.95 0.90 8.18
CA ASN A 169 8.88 1.08 9.29
C ASN A 169 8.31 2.06 10.32
N SER A 170 7.96 1.54 11.49
CA SER A 170 7.39 2.34 12.58
C SER A 170 8.40 3.29 13.23
N ALA A 171 9.70 3.06 13.03
CA ALA A 171 10.77 3.94 13.51
C ALA A 171 11.11 5.05 12.48
N ALA A 172 10.60 4.95 11.24
CA ALA A 172 10.79 6.02 10.26
C ALA A 172 10.05 7.28 10.70
N PRO A 173 10.69 8.46 10.67
CA PRO A 173 10.05 9.70 11.12
C PRO A 173 8.79 10.06 10.31
N ASN A 174 8.67 9.55 9.10
CA ASN A 174 7.59 9.83 8.17
C ASN A 174 6.98 8.56 7.55
N GLY A 175 6.96 7.43 8.27
CA GLY A 175 6.34 6.19 7.81
C GLY A 175 4.87 6.41 7.47
N ARG A 176 4.45 6.13 6.22
CA ARG A 176 3.11 6.46 5.73
C ARG A 176 2.62 5.56 4.62
N MET A 177 1.31 5.55 4.41
CA MET A 177 0.70 4.80 3.33
C MET A 177 -0.44 5.55 2.66
N ALA A 178 -0.65 5.30 1.38
CA ALA A 178 -1.85 5.64 0.64
C ALA A 178 -2.39 4.38 -0.06
N LEU A 179 -3.58 3.97 0.30
CA LEU A 179 -4.21 2.73 -0.16
C LEU A 179 -5.52 3.03 -0.88
N VAL A 180 -5.71 2.46 -2.07
CA VAL A 180 -7.05 2.37 -2.66
C VAL A 180 -7.75 1.16 -2.06
N VAL A 181 -8.89 1.40 -1.43
CA VAL A 181 -9.73 0.38 -0.80
C VAL A 181 -11.15 0.41 -1.38
N PRO A 182 -11.88 -0.70 -1.40
CA PRO A 182 -13.30 -0.65 -1.73
C PRO A 182 -14.07 0.12 -0.66
N GLU A 183 -15.07 0.90 -1.04
CA GLU A 183 -15.88 1.70 -0.10
C GLU A 183 -16.44 0.85 1.06
N GLY A 184 -16.76 -0.41 0.78
CA GLY A 184 -17.19 -1.38 1.80
C GLY A 184 -16.22 -1.54 2.97
N PHE A 185 -14.92 -1.26 2.78
CA PHE A 185 -13.94 -1.28 3.87
C PHE A 185 -14.30 -0.31 4.98
N LEU A 186 -14.92 0.82 4.66
CA LEU A 186 -15.24 1.87 5.61
C LEU A 186 -16.45 1.55 6.50
N PHE A 187 -17.39 0.71 6.06
CA PHE A 187 -18.66 0.49 6.79
C PHE A 187 -19.01 -0.99 7.04
N ARG A 188 -18.42 -1.95 6.36
CA ARG A 188 -18.75 -3.38 6.57
C ARG A 188 -18.44 -3.81 8.00
N LYS A 189 -19.39 -4.52 8.63
CA LYS A 189 -19.29 -4.97 10.02
C LYS A 189 -18.18 -5.99 10.25
N ASP A 190 -17.94 -6.89 9.29
CA ASP A 190 -16.89 -7.91 9.34
C ASP A 190 -15.46 -7.31 9.30
N LEU A 191 -15.32 -6.03 8.91
CA LEU A 191 -14.06 -5.30 8.89
C LEU A 191 -13.86 -4.32 10.05
N THR A 192 -14.77 -4.29 11.03
CA THR A 192 -14.69 -3.39 12.19
C THR A 192 -13.37 -3.56 12.93
N LYS A 193 -12.99 -4.78 13.26
CA LYS A 193 -11.72 -5.06 13.96
C LYS A 193 -10.49 -4.60 13.16
N THR A 194 -10.54 -4.71 11.83
CA THR A 194 -9.44 -4.24 10.96
C THR A 194 -9.33 -2.72 10.98
N ARG A 195 -10.46 -1.99 10.98
CA ARG A 195 -10.47 -0.53 11.13
C ARG A 195 -9.95 -0.09 12.49
N GLU A 196 -10.37 -0.76 13.57
CA GLU A 196 -9.85 -0.53 14.92
C GLU A 196 -8.34 -0.77 14.99
N TYR A 197 -7.86 -1.86 14.38
CA TYR A 197 -6.44 -2.17 14.30
C TYR A 197 -5.68 -1.07 13.55
N LEU A 198 -6.19 -0.60 12.41
CA LEU A 198 -5.61 0.51 11.66
C LEU A 198 -5.52 1.77 12.52
N LEU A 199 -6.60 2.16 13.20
CA LEU A 199 -6.62 3.35 14.03
C LEU A 199 -5.75 3.22 15.30
N ASN A 200 -5.51 2.01 15.79
CA ASN A 200 -4.60 1.77 16.91
C ASN A 200 -3.11 1.89 16.55
N HIS A 201 -2.76 1.77 15.27
CA HIS A 201 -1.36 1.73 14.81
C HIS A 201 -1.00 2.85 13.82
N CYS A 202 -2.00 3.58 13.35
CA CYS A 202 -1.80 4.67 12.40
C CYS A 202 -2.65 5.88 12.76
N GLN A 203 -2.13 7.08 12.48
CA GLN A 203 -2.92 8.30 12.48
C GLN A 203 -3.56 8.46 11.11
N LEU A 204 -4.89 8.38 11.06
CA LEU A 204 -5.64 8.67 9.85
C LEU A 204 -5.50 10.16 9.51
N GLN A 205 -5.04 10.46 8.31
CA GLN A 205 -4.84 11.83 7.83
C GLN A 205 -5.99 12.25 6.92
N SER A 206 -6.35 11.41 5.95
CA SER A 206 -7.46 11.70 5.06
C SER A 206 -8.11 10.46 4.46
N ILE A 207 -9.35 10.63 4.07
CA ILE A 207 -10.12 9.73 3.20
C ILE A 207 -10.55 10.53 1.98
N ILE A 208 -10.25 10.06 0.78
CA ILE A 208 -10.67 10.65 -0.48
C ILE A 208 -11.62 9.68 -1.15
N SER A 209 -12.90 10.01 -1.15
CA SER A 209 -13.94 9.20 -1.79
C SER A 209 -13.95 9.48 -3.29
N LEU A 210 -13.68 8.45 -4.09
CA LEU A 210 -13.64 8.54 -5.54
C LEU A 210 -15.04 8.34 -6.14
N PRO A 211 -15.37 8.97 -7.27
CA PRO A 211 -16.64 8.71 -7.94
C PRO A 211 -16.77 7.24 -8.35
N GLN A 212 -17.97 6.70 -8.26
CA GLN A 212 -18.24 5.37 -8.81
C GLN A 212 -17.96 5.36 -10.32
N GLY A 213 -17.25 4.32 -10.79
CA GLY A 213 -16.88 4.20 -12.20
C GLY A 213 -15.49 4.71 -12.57
N VAL A 214 -14.72 5.25 -11.64
CA VAL A 214 -13.33 5.68 -11.87
C VAL A 214 -12.46 4.55 -12.44
N PHE A 215 -12.73 3.31 -12.04
CA PHE A 215 -11.98 2.12 -12.48
C PHE A 215 -12.64 1.34 -13.62
N LEU A 216 -13.68 1.89 -14.25
CA LEU A 216 -14.24 1.28 -15.46
C LEU A 216 -13.21 1.30 -16.61
N PRO A 217 -13.22 0.30 -17.51
CA PRO A 217 -14.15 -0.84 -17.57
C PRO A 217 -13.78 -2.03 -16.66
N TYR A 218 -12.72 -1.93 -15.84
CA TYR A 218 -12.18 -3.06 -15.07
C TYR A 218 -13.06 -3.45 -13.90
N THR A 219 -13.61 -2.47 -13.18
CA THR A 219 -14.54 -2.70 -12.07
C THR A 219 -15.46 -1.49 -11.87
N GLY A 220 -16.73 -1.78 -11.51
CA GLY A 220 -17.69 -0.76 -11.08
C GLY A 220 -17.72 -0.53 -9.56
N VAL A 221 -16.81 -1.15 -8.82
CA VAL A 221 -16.72 -0.97 -7.35
C VAL A 221 -16.36 0.46 -7.02
N LYS A 222 -17.15 1.11 -6.17
CA LYS A 222 -16.80 2.42 -5.61
C LYS A 222 -15.65 2.24 -4.63
N THR A 223 -14.67 3.14 -4.70
CA THR A 223 -13.42 3.06 -3.95
C THR A 223 -13.09 4.36 -3.26
N ASP A 224 -12.26 4.26 -2.25
CA ASP A 224 -11.74 5.38 -1.48
C ASP A 224 -10.22 5.26 -1.38
N ILE A 225 -9.53 6.40 -1.24
CA ILE A 225 -8.11 6.44 -0.90
C ILE A 225 -8.00 6.74 0.59
N ILE A 226 -7.36 5.86 1.33
CA ILE A 226 -6.99 6.08 2.72
C ILE A 226 -5.54 6.56 2.76
N TYR A 227 -5.30 7.72 3.38
CA TYR A 227 -3.95 8.20 3.69
C TYR A 227 -3.74 8.22 5.20
N ALA A 228 -2.72 7.52 5.66
CA ALA A 228 -2.41 7.40 7.08
C ALA A 228 -0.89 7.39 7.33
N THR A 229 -0.49 7.88 8.51
CA THR A 229 0.90 7.84 8.98
C THR A 229 1.05 6.78 10.07
N LYS A 230 2.12 6.00 10.02
CA LYS A 230 2.43 4.97 11.00
C LYS A 230 2.97 5.61 12.28
N VAL A 231 2.68 4.99 13.43
CA VAL A 231 3.24 5.37 14.74
C VAL A 231 4.01 4.22 15.35
N ASN A 232 5.02 4.54 16.17
CA ASN A 232 5.90 3.54 16.81
C ASN A 232 5.23 2.80 17.95
N GLN A 233 4.18 3.37 18.55
CA GLN A 233 3.48 2.79 19.69
C GLN A 233 1.99 2.69 19.37
N LYS A 234 1.32 1.73 19.99
CA LYS A 234 -0.14 1.60 19.89
C LYS A 234 -0.81 2.86 20.40
N ILE A 235 -1.63 3.48 19.57
CA ILE A 235 -2.41 4.66 19.92
C ILE A 235 -3.62 4.22 20.75
N LYS A 236 -3.86 4.85 21.89
CA LYS A 236 -5.13 4.68 22.59
C LYS A 236 -6.23 5.42 21.81
N PRO A 237 -7.48 4.94 21.82
CA PRO A 237 -8.59 5.63 21.15
C PRO A 237 -8.73 7.10 21.56
N SER A 238 -8.44 7.44 22.83
CA SER A 238 -8.46 8.81 23.35
C SER A 238 -7.34 9.70 22.80
N GLU A 239 -6.26 9.12 22.28
CA GLU A 239 -5.07 9.81 21.75
C GLU A 239 -5.13 9.94 20.21
N GLN A 240 -6.08 9.26 19.57
CA GLN A 240 -6.30 9.39 18.12
C GLN A 240 -6.70 10.83 17.80
N LYS A 241 -6.21 11.35 16.68
CA LYS A 241 -6.65 12.68 16.20
C LYS A 241 -8.17 12.71 16.11
N LYS A 242 -8.76 13.78 16.64
CA LYS A 242 -10.22 13.97 16.65
C LYS A 242 -10.81 14.27 15.28
N SER A 243 -9.99 14.59 14.30
CA SER A 243 -10.42 14.93 12.94
C SER A 243 -9.42 14.46 11.90
N PHE A 244 -9.92 14.15 10.74
CA PHE A 244 -9.16 13.88 9.51
C PHE A 244 -9.84 14.60 8.34
N TRP A 245 -9.12 14.77 7.24
CA TRP A 245 -9.69 15.37 6.03
C TRP A 245 -10.54 14.34 5.28
N TYR A 246 -11.75 14.72 4.91
CA TYR A 246 -12.61 13.93 4.05
C TYR A 246 -12.91 14.72 2.77
N PHE A 247 -12.63 14.11 1.62
CA PHE A 247 -12.89 14.69 0.32
C PHE A 247 -13.82 13.77 -0.47
N ASP A 248 -14.97 14.29 -0.87
CA ASP A 248 -15.90 13.63 -1.78
C ASP A 248 -15.70 14.17 -3.19
N VAL A 249 -14.94 13.42 -3.99
CA VAL A 249 -14.59 13.79 -5.37
C VAL A 249 -15.79 13.55 -6.26
N LYS A 250 -16.35 14.60 -6.84
CA LYS A 250 -17.54 14.52 -7.72
C LYS A 250 -17.19 14.10 -9.14
N SER A 251 -16.02 14.49 -9.62
CA SER A 251 -15.51 14.12 -10.94
C SER A 251 -14.00 14.01 -10.90
N ASP A 252 -13.46 13.04 -11.59
CA ASP A 252 -12.03 12.87 -11.79
C ASP A 252 -11.55 13.43 -13.15
N GLY A 253 -12.42 14.19 -13.83
CA GLY A 253 -12.16 14.80 -15.13
C GLY A 253 -12.41 13.86 -16.31
N TYR A 254 -13.06 12.73 -16.09
CA TYR A 254 -13.41 11.76 -17.14
C TYR A 254 -14.87 11.32 -17.02
N THR A 255 -15.45 10.85 -18.14
CA THR A 255 -16.77 10.21 -18.09
C THR A 255 -16.73 8.97 -17.22
N LEU A 256 -17.81 8.72 -16.46
CA LEU A 256 -17.93 7.57 -15.55
C LEU A 256 -18.62 6.38 -16.25
N ASP A 257 -18.19 6.12 -17.49
CA ASP A 257 -18.63 5.00 -18.34
C ASP A 257 -17.42 4.14 -18.78
N ASN A 258 -17.68 3.07 -19.52
CA ASN A 258 -16.63 2.16 -19.97
C ASN A 258 -15.59 2.77 -20.91
N HIS A 259 -15.90 3.93 -21.51
CA HIS A 259 -15.00 4.60 -22.44
C HIS A 259 -14.02 5.56 -21.76
N ARG A 260 -14.36 6.04 -20.57
CA ARG A 260 -13.52 6.94 -19.77
C ARG A 260 -12.93 8.10 -20.60
N ARG A 261 -13.78 8.82 -21.31
CA ARG A 261 -13.37 9.98 -22.13
C ARG A 261 -13.08 11.18 -21.23
N LYS A 262 -12.01 11.90 -21.54
CA LYS A 262 -11.69 13.14 -20.84
C LYS A 262 -12.83 14.14 -21.04
N LEU A 263 -13.25 14.79 -19.95
CA LEU A 263 -14.25 15.86 -19.99
C LEU A 263 -13.57 17.17 -20.42
N ASP A 264 -14.25 17.93 -21.26
CA ASP A 264 -13.85 19.31 -21.56
C ASP A 264 -14.12 20.16 -20.30
N THR A 265 -13.07 20.80 -19.77
CA THR A 265 -13.13 21.70 -18.60
C THR A 265 -13.14 23.14 -19.04
#